data_f1311cbd7937bfb6bb655bb99a143b19
#
_entry.id   f1311cbd7937bfb6bb655bb99a143b19
#
_cell.length_a   1.000
_cell.length_b   1.000
_cell.length_c   1.000
_cell.angle_alpha   90.00
_cell.angle_beta   90.00
_cell.angle_gamma   90.00
#
_symmetry.space_group_name_H-M   'P 1'
#
loop_
_entity.id
_entity.type
_entity.pdbx_description
1 polymer ?
#
loop_
_entity_poly.entity_id
_entity_poly.type
_entity_poly.pdbx_seq_one_letter_code
_entity_poly.pdbx_strand_id
1 'polypeptide(L)'
;VSGQQGKQALPEIEPTASGDALYKVLGNAARGLYMLIARVEIAGRENLPKSGGYIIVANHTTELDPVTVAFPAFVEGALPRFLAKDSLFRAPVLGYIMRKLAHIPVVRGSVDARKSLITARKIVEAGGAVIIFPEGTTTHDPQLWPMQAR
;
A
#
# COMPACT_ATOMS: atom_id res chain seq x y z
N VAL A 1 4.58 -37.87 -6.73
CA VAL A 1 4.15 -37.46 -5.38
C VAL A 1 4.05 -35.96 -5.37
N SER A 2 2.84 -35.46 -5.59
CA SER A 2 2.52 -34.05 -5.69
C SER A 2 2.50 -33.44 -4.28
N GLY A 3 3.50 -32.62 -3.95
CA GLY A 3 3.46 -31.77 -2.76
C GLY A 3 2.41 -30.67 -2.95
N GLN A 4 1.20 -30.88 -2.47
CA GLN A 4 0.25 -29.82 -2.20
C GLN A 4 0.78 -29.03 -1.00
N GLN A 5 1.58 -28.00 -1.26
CA GLN A 5 1.81 -26.97 -0.24
C GLN A 5 0.47 -26.33 0.07
N GLY A 6 -0.03 -26.56 1.29
CA GLY A 6 -1.29 -26.04 1.78
C GLY A 6 -1.36 -24.54 1.53
N LYS A 7 -2.30 -24.11 0.70
CA LYS A 7 -2.65 -22.70 0.48
C LYS A 7 -3.17 -22.16 1.80
N GLN A 8 -2.28 -21.57 2.58
CA GLN A 8 -2.69 -20.83 3.76
C GLN A 8 -3.57 -19.66 3.29
N ALA A 9 -4.81 -19.63 3.73
CA ALA A 9 -5.74 -18.55 3.40
C ALA A 9 -5.13 -17.21 3.80
N LEU A 10 -5.28 -16.21 2.93
CA LEU A 10 -4.84 -14.85 3.26
C LEU A 10 -5.58 -14.39 4.52
N PRO A 11 -4.86 -13.80 5.50
CA PRO A 11 -5.50 -13.27 6.69
C PRO A 11 -6.50 -12.17 6.30
N GLU A 12 -7.65 -12.17 6.94
CA GLU A 12 -8.56 -11.05 6.85
C GLU A 12 -7.92 -9.86 7.57
N ILE A 13 -7.70 -8.77 6.82
CA ILE A 13 -7.00 -7.59 7.32
C ILE A 13 -7.98 -6.45 7.38
N GLU A 14 -8.21 -5.95 8.60
CA GLU A 14 -9.06 -4.80 8.86
C GLU A 14 -8.26 -3.71 9.60
N PRO A 15 -8.49 -2.42 9.28
CA PRO A 15 -7.93 -1.32 10.05
C PRO A 15 -8.39 -1.38 11.51
N THR A 16 -7.47 -1.13 12.43
CA THR A 16 -7.75 -1.08 13.87
C THR A 16 -7.20 0.22 14.47
N ALA A 17 -7.81 0.72 15.54
CA ALA A 17 -7.35 1.93 16.22
C ALA A 17 -5.86 1.85 16.65
N SER A 18 -5.42 0.68 17.13
CA SER A 18 -4.01 0.47 17.49
C SER A 18 -3.08 0.42 16.28
N GLY A 19 -3.56 -0.11 15.16
CA GLY A 19 -2.83 -0.12 13.88
C GLY A 19 -2.71 1.28 13.31
N ASP A 20 -3.77 2.07 13.39
CA ASP A 20 -3.78 3.46 12.92
C ASP A 20 -2.86 4.35 13.78
N ALA A 21 -2.82 4.13 15.10
CA ALA A 21 -1.87 4.80 15.98
C ALA A 21 -0.41 4.46 15.60
N LEU A 22 -0.12 3.18 15.39
CA LEU A 22 1.20 2.74 14.93
C LEU A 22 1.54 3.32 13.55
N TYR A 23 0.56 3.37 12.63
CA TYR A 23 0.76 3.98 11.31
C TYR A 23 1.18 5.44 11.43
N LYS A 24 0.50 6.22 12.29
CA LYS A 24 0.84 7.63 12.53
C LYS A 24 2.25 7.79 13.11
N VAL A 25 2.64 6.94 14.05
CA VAL A 25 3.99 6.97 14.64
C VAL A 25 5.05 6.68 13.57
N LEU A 26 4.92 5.58 12.85
CA LEU A 26 5.87 5.19 11.81
C LEU A 26 5.87 6.17 10.62
N GLY A 27 4.71 6.67 10.23
CA GLY A 27 4.56 7.66 9.16
C GLY A 27 5.23 8.99 9.52
N ASN A 28 5.09 9.46 10.76
CA ASN A 28 5.78 10.68 11.22
C ASN A 28 7.29 10.47 11.33
N ALA A 29 7.74 9.30 11.77
CA ALA A 29 9.17 8.96 11.78
C ALA A 29 9.74 8.93 10.35
N ALA A 30 9.05 8.27 9.42
CA ALA A 30 9.42 8.25 8.01
C ALA A 30 9.43 9.66 7.41
N ARG A 31 8.42 10.48 7.71
CA ARG A 31 8.37 11.89 7.31
C ARG A 31 9.58 12.67 7.81
N GLY A 32 9.91 12.55 9.10
CA GLY A 32 11.06 13.24 9.68
C GLY A 32 12.37 12.83 8.99
N LEU A 33 12.58 11.53 8.75
CA LEU A 33 13.73 11.03 8.03
C LEU A 33 13.77 11.54 6.59
N TYR A 34 12.63 11.52 5.89
CA TYR A 34 12.54 12.00 4.51
C TYR A 34 12.90 13.48 4.41
N MET A 35 12.41 14.31 5.32
CA MET A 35 12.72 15.75 5.36
C MET A 35 14.18 16.04 5.74
N LEU A 36 14.84 15.10 6.42
CA LEU A 36 16.26 15.24 6.80
C LEU A 36 17.19 14.94 5.61
N ILE A 37 16.83 13.95 4.76
CA ILE A 37 17.70 13.49 3.67
C ILE A 37 17.32 14.06 2.31
N ALA A 38 16.11 14.60 2.15
CA ALA A 38 15.61 15.12 0.88
C ALA A 38 14.77 16.38 1.08
N ARG A 39 14.89 17.31 0.12
CA ARG A 39 13.96 18.44 0.03
C ARG A 39 12.71 17.96 -0.70
N VAL A 40 11.61 17.76 0.05
CA VAL A 40 10.35 17.24 -0.49
C VAL A 40 9.42 18.41 -0.79
N GLU A 41 9.06 18.57 -2.04
CA GLU A 41 7.99 19.48 -2.48
C GLU A 41 6.79 18.66 -2.95
N ILE A 42 5.61 18.98 -2.41
CA ILE A 42 4.35 18.32 -2.78
C ILE A 42 3.50 19.33 -3.51
N ALA A 43 3.38 19.15 -4.82
CA ALA A 43 2.46 19.93 -5.65
C ALA A 43 1.14 19.15 -5.84
N GLY A 44 0.02 19.87 -5.95
CA GLY A 44 -1.27 19.26 -6.27
C GLY A 44 -1.98 18.54 -5.11
N ARG A 45 -1.48 18.65 -3.87
CA ARG A 45 -2.12 18.02 -2.71
C ARG A 45 -3.53 18.54 -2.44
N GLU A 46 -3.83 19.74 -2.91
CA GLU A 46 -5.16 20.35 -2.87
C GLU A 46 -6.19 19.57 -3.71
N ASN A 47 -5.73 18.75 -4.65
CA ASN A 47 -6.57 17.88 -5.47
C ASN A 47 -6.97 16.57 -4.77
N LEU A 48 -6.33 16.24 -3.61
CA LEU A 48 -6.71 15.07 -2.85
C LEU A 48 -8.12 15.25 -2.27
N PRO A 49 -8.98 14.20 -2.34
CA PRO A 49 -10.31 14.24 -1.75
C PRO A 49 -10.26 14.58 -0.26
N LYS A 50 -11.05 15.54 0.17
CA LYS A 50 -11.15 15.97 1.58
C LYS A 50 -12.08 15.07 2.39
N SER A 51 -12.90 14.26 1.73
CA SER A 51 -13.85 13.33 2.37
C SER A 51 -14.14 12.15 1.45
N GLY A 52 -14.58 11.05 2.06
CA GLY A 52 -14.83 9.79 1.36
C GLY A 52 -13.55 9.02 1.05
N GLY A 53 -13.71 7.79 0.58
CA GLY A 53 -12.58 6.95 0.20
C GLY A 53 -12.15 7.21 -1.25
N TYR A 54 -10.86 6.96 -1.51
CA TYR A 54 -10.29 7.15 -2.85
C TYR A 54 -9.16 6.16 -3.13
N ILE A 55 -8.83 6.04 -4.40
CA ILE A 55 -7.73 5.21 -4.88
C ILE A 55 -6.66 6.12 -5.49
N ILE A 56 -5.42 5.92 -5.06
CA ILE A 56 -4.24 6.53 -5.66
C ILE A 56 -3.62 5.50 -6.60
N VAL A 57 -3.44 5.88 -7.85
CA VAL A 57 -2.80 5.04 -8.88
C VAL A 57 -1.48 5.67 -9.25
N ALA A 58 -0.41 4.90 -9.20
CA ALA A 58 0.94 5.37 -9.48
C ALA A 58 1.77 4.31 -10.22
N ASN A 59 2.80 4.76 -10.94
CA ASN A 59 3.83 3.89 -11.48
C ASN A 59 4.71 3.34 -10.34
N HIS A 60 5.29 2.15 -10.56
CA HIS A 60 6.15 1.49 -9.58
C HIS A 60 7.57 1.34 -10.14
N THR A 61 8.45 2.24 -9.76
CA THR A 61 9.83 2.31 -10.28
C THR A 61 10.87 1.90 -9.25
N THR A 62 10.56 2.08 -7.96
CA THR A 62 11.47 1.76 -6.85
C THR A 62 10.73 1.10 -5.69
N GLU A 63 11.47 0.41 -4.83
CA GLU A 63 10.91 -0.17 -3.59
C GLU A 63 10.45 0.90 -2.58
N LEU A 64 10.85 2.17 -2.77
CA LEU A 64 10.47 3.29 -1.91
C LEU A 64 9.15 3.95 -2.34
N ASP A 65 8.65 3.65 -3.54
CA ASP A 65 7.42 4.28 -4.06
C ASP A 65 6.22 4.17 -3.13
N PRO A 66 5.96 3.05 -2.43
CA PRO A 66 4.82 2.99 -1.52
C PRO A 66 4.86 4.07 -0.45
N VAL A 67 6.05 4.39 0.08
CA VAL A 67 6.23 5.44 1.08
C VAL A 67 6.10 6.82 0.42
N THR A 68 6.75 7.02 -0.72
CA THR A 68 6.76 8.29 -1.46
C THR A 68 5.34 8.67 -1.93
N VAL A 69 4.61 7.71 -2.50
CA VAL A 69 3.24 7.92 -3.00
C VAL A 69 2.22 8.09 -1.86
N ALA A 70 2.46 7.42 -0.72
CA ALA A 70 1.61 7.61 0.46
C ALA A 70 1.81 8.98 1.14
N PHE A 71 2.97 9.59 0.98
CA PHE A 71 3.38 10.77 1.72
C PHE A 71 2.42 11.97 1.57
N PRO A 72 1.99 12.39 0.36
CA PRO A 72 1.03 13.47 0.19
C PRO A 72 -0.28 13.25 0.94
N ALA A 73 -0.85 12.05 0.80
CA ALA A 73 -2.09 11.70 1.47
C ALA A 73 -1.93 11.61 2.99
N PHE A 74 -0.78 11.11 3.46
CA PHE A 74 -0.46 11.05 4.88
C PHE A 74 -0.35 12.45 5.51
N VAL A 75 0.25 13.41 4.82
CA VAL A 75 0.34 14.81 5.29
C VAL A 75 -1.05 15.46 5.40
N GLU A 76 -1.99 15.08 4.54
CA GLU A 76 -3.39 15.51 4.61
C GLU A 76 -4.24 14.71 5.61
N GLY A 77 -3.61 13.83 6.41
CA GLY A 77 -4.25 13.09 7.50
C GLY A 77 -4.85 11.74 7.13
N ALA A 78 -4.73 11.31 5.86
CA ALA A 78 -5.13 9.97 5.47
C ALA A 78 -4.10 8.91 5.90
N LEU A 79 -4.53 7.66 5.99
CA LEU A 79 -3.66 6.52 6.26
C LEU A 79 -3.75 5.54 5.07
N PRO A 80 -3.05 5.82 3.94
CA PRO A 80 -3.22 5.04 2.73
C PRO A 80 -2.75 3.60 2.92
N ARG A 81 -3.55 2.63 2.48
CA ARG A 81 -3.20 1.22 2.46
C ARG A 81 -2.76 0.86 1.05
N PHE A 82 -1.77 0.00 0.90
CA PHE A 82 -1.33 -0.44 -0.42
C PHE A 82 -1.40 -1.96 -0.54
N LEU A 83 -1.56 -2.39 -1.78
CA LEU A 83 -1.50 -3.79 -2.15
C LEU A 83 -0.04 -4.20 -2.26
N ALA A 84 0.36 -5.24 -1.52
CA ALA A 84 1.73 -5.72 -1.48
C ALA A 84 1.81 -7.23 -1.64
N LYS A 85 2.93 -7.71 -2.18
CA LYS A 85 3.18 -9.14 -2.37
C LYS A 85 3.04 -9.90 -1.05
N ASP A 86 2.32 -11.02 -1.06
CA ASP A 86 2.04 -11.84 0.11
C ASP A 86 3.29 -12.31 0.86
N SER A 87 4.41 -12.52 0.14
CA SER A 87 5.69 -12.90 0.76
C SER A 87 6.21 -11.87 1.77
N LEU A 88 5.90 -10.58 1.62
CA LEU A 88 6.29 -9.54 2.57
C LEU A 88 5.59 -9.72 3.93
N PHE A 89 4.39 -10.26 3.92
CA PHE A 89 3.62 -10.54 5.14
C PHE A 89 4.11 -11.76 5.92
N ARG A 90 5.00 -12.57 5.32
CA ARG A 90 5.61 -13.75 5.97
C ARG A 90 6.89 -13.40 6.71
N ALA A 91 7.52 -12.28 6.42
CA ALA A 91 8.70 -11.83 7.14
C ALA A 91 8.33 -11.50 8.62
N PRO A 92 9.14 -11.93 9.61
CA PRO A 92 8.73 -11.87 11.02
C PRO A 92 8.34 -10.46 11.49
N VAL A 93 9.22 -9.49 11.31
CA VAL A 93 9.00 -8.10 11.76
C VAL A 93 8.17 -7.32 10.73
N LEU A 94 8.61 -7.35 9.46
CA LEU A 94 7.93 -6.62 8.39
C LEU A 94 6.48 -7.09 8.21
N GLY A 95 6.25 -8.40 8.23
CA GLY A 95 4.91 -8.95 8.10
C GLY A 95 3.99 -8.59 9.26
N TYR A 96 4.53 -8.50 10.47
CA TYR A 96 3.77 -7.98 11.61
C TYR A 96 3.35 -6.53 11.39
N ILE A 97 4.29 -5.67 10.97
CA ILE A 97 4.02 -4.26 10.66
C ILE A 97 2.99 -4.14 9.53
N MET A 98 3.18 -4.86 8.43
CA MET A 98 2.29 -4.83 7.27
C MET A 98 0.84 -5.17 7.66
N ARG A 99 0.65 -6.21 8.48
CA ARG A 99 -0.66 -6.60 9.00
C ARG A 99 -1.24 -5.55 9.95
N LYS A 100 -0.44 -5.04 10.88
CA LYS A 100 -0.86 -4.01 11.84
C LYS A 100 -1.26 -2.71 11.16
N LEU A 101 -0.56 -2.33 10.10
CA LEU A 101 -0.88 -1.15 9.29
C LEU A 101 -2.02 -1.43 8.29
N ALA A 102 -2.62 -2.61 8.31
CA ALA A 102 -3.71 -3.03 7.42
C ALA A 102 -3.38 -2.88 5.93
N HIS A 103 -2.10 -3.09 5.54
CA HIS A 103 -1.75 -3.24 4.13
C HIS A 103 -2.31 -4.55 3.58
N ILE A 104 -2.58 -4.62 2.29
CA ILE A 104 -3.38 -5.66 1.66
C ILE A 104 -2.47 -6.68 0.96
N PRO A 105 -2.41 -7.96 1.41
CA PRO A 105 -1.62 -8.97 0.73
C PRO A 105 -2.23 -9.36 -0.61
N VAL A 106 -1.39 -9.54 -1.64
CA VAL A 106 -1.79 -9.99 -2.97
C VAL A 106 -0.99 -11.23 -3.37
N VAL A 107 -1.69 -12.30 -3.66
CA VAL A 107 -1.13 -13.49 -4.33
C VAL A 107 -1.39 -13.34 -5.83
N ARG A 108 -0.34 -12.99 -6.56
CA ARG A 108 -0.43 -12.76 -8.01
C ARG A 108 -0.80 -14.03 -8.76
N GLY A 109 -1.64 -13.90 -9.79
CA GLY A 109 -2.02 -15.02 -10.66
C GLY A 109 -2.94 -16.06 -9.99
N SER A 110 -3.58 -15.73 -8.86
CA SER A 110 -4.48 -16.63 -8.15
C SER A 110 -5.88 -16.05 -8.02
N VAL A 111 -6.86 -16.92 -7.75
CA VAL A 111 -8.23 -16.51 -7.37
C VAL A 111 -8.25 -15.65 -6.10
N ASP A 112 -7.20 -15.72 -5.28
CA ASP A 112 -7.06 -14.91 -4.07
C ASP A 112 -6.75 -13.44 -4.37
N ALA A 113 -6.29 -13.09 -5.58
CA ALA A 113 -6.16 -11.69 -6.02
C ALA A 113 -7.51 -10.95 -5.96
N ARG A 114 -8.62 -11.65 -6.25
CA ARG A 114 -9.96 -11.08 -6.13
C ARG A 114 -10.29 -10.70 -4.67
N LYS A 115 -9.86 -11.49 -3.68
CA LYS A 115 -10.06 -11.19 -2.26
C LYS A 115 -9.36 -9.89 -1.86
N SER A 116 -8.14 -9.67 -2.37
CA SER A 116 -7.38 -8.44 -2.14
C SER A 116 -8.13 -7.22 -2.67
N LEU A 117 -8.76 -7.32 -3.84
CA LEU A 117 -9.58 -6.24 -4.40
C LEU A 117 -10.86 -6.01 -3.60
N ILE A 118 -11.50 -7.05 -3.08
CA ILE A 118 -12.66 -6.93 -2.19
C ILE A 118 -12.25 -6.19 -0.90
N THR A 119 -11.11 -6.53 -0.32
CA THR A 119 -10.58 -5.83 0.87
C THR A 119 -10.28 -4.36 0.56
N ALA A 120 -9.62 -4.08 -0.57
CA ALA A 120 -9.36 -2.71 -1.01
C ALA A 120 -10.66 -1.90 -1.17
N ARG A 121 -11.67 -2.51 -1.80
CA ARG A 121 -12.98 -1.90 -1.97
C ARG A 121 -13.64 -1.58 -0.63
N LYS A 122 -13.66 -2.52 0.33
CA LYS A 122 -14.21 -2.29 1.68
C LYS A 122 -13.54 -1.09 2.38
N ILE A 123 -12.20 -0.96 2.25
CA ILE A 123 -11.46 0.16 2.83
C ILE A 123 -11.90 1.48 2.19
N VAL A 124 -12.04 1.52 0.87
CA VAL A 124 -12.49 2.73 0.15
C VAL A 124 -13.95 3.06 0.51
N GLU A 125 -14.84 2.07 0.57
CA GLU A 125 -16.24 2.26 0.97
C GLU A 125 -16.38 2.78 2.41
N ALA A 126 -15.42 2.41 3.29
CA ALA A 126 -15.33 2.93 4.65
C ALA A 126 -14.67 4.33 4.75
N GLY A 127 -14.36 4.98 3.63
CA GLY A 127 -13.75 6.31 3.59
C GLY A 127 -12.22 6.33 3.64
N GLY A 128 -11.57 5.17 3.53
CA GLY A 128 -10.11 5.05 3.54
C GLY A 128 -9.48 5.26 2.15
N ALA A 129 -8.16 5.47 2.15
CA ALA A 129 -7.37 5.60 0.92
C ALA A 129 -6.62 4.30 0.61
N VAL A 130 -6.57 3.92 -0.67
CA VAL A 130 -5.84 2.75 -1.15
C VAL A 130 -4.90 3.16 -2.28
N ILE A 131 -3.64 2.68 -2.22
CA ILE A 131 -2.66 2.87 -3.29
C ILE A 131 -2.56 1.58 -4.11
N ILE A 132 -2.60 1.72 -5.42
CA ILE A 132 -2.47 0.62 -6.37
C ILE A 132 -1.36 0.95 -7.36
N PHE A 133 -0.48 -0.01 -7.56
CA PHE A 133 0.52 -0.01 -8.63
C PHE A 133 0.07 -1.00 -9.71
N PRO A 134 -0.57 -0.54 -10.80
CA PRO A 134 -1.18 -1.43 -11.79
C PRO A 134 -0.19 -2.33 -12.51
N GLU A 135 1.07 -1.92 -12.59
CA GLU A 135 2.15 -2.71 -13.18
C GLU A 135 2.40 -4.03 -12.43
N GLY A 136 2.03 -4.08 -11.15
CA GLY A 136 2.17 -5.25 -10.32
C GLY A 136 3.61 -5.68 -10.03
N THR A 137 4.60 -4.93 -10.51
CA THR A 137 6.04 -5.12 -10.26
C THR A 137 6.75 -3.79 -10.44
N THR A 138 7.96 -3.66 -9.88
CA THR A 138 8.83 -2.52 -10.18
C THR A 138 9.27 -2.56 -11.65
N THR A 139 9.11 -1.44 -12.34
CA THR A 139 9.54 -1.27 -13.72
C THR A 139 10.86 -0.52 -13.72
N HIS A 140 11.90 -1.13 -14.28
CA HIS A 140 13.22 -0.51 -14.45
C HIS A 140 13.36 0.21 -15.79
N ASP A 141 12.27 0.41 -16.52
CA ASP A 141 12.29 1.15 -17.78
C ASP A 141 12.34 2.66 -17.49
N PRO A 142 13.42 3.35 -17.88
CA PRO A 142 13.56 4.79 -17.68
C PRO A 142 12.52 5.61 -18.46
N GLN A 143 11.81 5.01 -19.41
CA GLN A 143 10.82 5.72 -20.21
C GLN A 143 9.44 5.80 -19.56
N LEU A 144 9.20 5.19 -18.40
CA LEU A 144 7.96 5.26 -17.59
C LEU A 144 6.65 5.10 -18.39
N TRP A 145 6.62 4.26 -19.41
CA TRP A 145 5.63 4.41 -20.43
C TRP A 145 5.12 3.10 -21.04
N PRO A 146 3.83 3.02 -21.30
CA PRO A 146 2.69 3.48 -20.52
C PRO A 146 2.42 2.54 -19.34
N MET A 147 1.66 3.03 -18.35
CA MET A 147 1.19 2.22 -17.22
C MET A 147 0.52 0.93 -17.77
N GLN A 148 1.20 -0.22 -17.65
CA GLN A 148 0.69 -1.50 -18.11
C GLN A 148 -0.04 -2.17 -16.96
N ALA A 149 -1.36 -2.13 -16.97
CA ALA A 149 -2.17 -2.96 -16.08
C ALA A 149 -2.01 -4.44 -16.47
N ARG A 150 -1.53 -5.27 -15.57
CA ARG A 150 -1.40 -6.73 -15.71
C ARG A 150 -2.38 -7.46 -14.81
#